data_a8788c772af3c30ee0960e76023b09a3
#
_entry.id   a8788c772af3c30ee0960e76023b09a3
#
_cell.length_a   1.000
_cell.length_b   1.000
_cell.length_c   1.000
_cell.angle_alpha   90.00
_cell.angle_beta   90.00
_cell.angle_gamma   90.00
#
_symmetry.space_group_name_H-M   'P 1'
#
loop_
_entity.id
_entity.type
_entity.pdbx_description
1 polymer ?
#
loop_
_entity_poly.entity_id
_entity_poly.type
_entity_poly.pdbx_seq_one_letter_code
_entity_poly.pdbx_strand_id
1 'polypeptide(L)' 'MKSKEELFNMPIVELREYMNSLSNPEIQEVAKIFEEDDIERDPLELLTASKLFDYMKYANGSVN' A
#
# COMPACT_ATOMS: atom_id res chain seq x y z
N MET A 1 -5.86 -8.96 7.01
CA MET A 1 -5.61 -8.25 5.75
C MET A 1 -6.31 -8.96 4.60
N LYS A 2 -6.68 -8.23 3.57
CA LYS A 2 -7.38 -8.82 2.42
C LYS A 2 -6.44 -9.71 1.62
N SER A 3 -7.04 -10.70 0.95
CA SER A 3 -6.27 -11.61 0.11
C SER A 3 -5.81 -10.91 -1.16
N LYS A 4 -4.83 -11.52 -1.84
CA LYS A 4 -4.32 -11.01 -3.11
C LYS A 4 -5.44 -10.81 -4.12
N GLU A 5 -6.32 -11.80 -4.24
CA GLU A 5 -7.42 -11.73 -5.20
C GLU A 5 -8.36 -10.57 -4.87
N GLU A 6 -8.66 -10.37 -3.61
CA GLU A 6 -9.51 -9.28 -3.20
C GLU A 6 -8.87 -7.94 -3.53
N LEU A 7 -7.57 -7.82 -3.26
CA LEU A 7 -6.85 -6.58 -3.53
C LEU A 7 -6.85 -6.24 -5.01
N PHE A 8 -6.62 -7.25 -5.85
CA PHE A 8 -6.55 -7.02 -7.29
C PHE A 8 -7.89 -6.67 -7.92
N ASN A 9 -8.97 -7.07 -7.27
CA ASN A 9 -10.32 -6.82 -7.77
C ASN A 9 -11.01 -5.62 -7.15
N MET A 10 -10.35 -4.95 -6.22
CA MET A 10 -10.96 -3.79 -5.57
C MET A 10 -11.05 -2.60 -6.52
N PRO A 11 -12.20 -1.92 -6.55
CA PRO A 11 -12.30 -0.65 -7.24
C PRO A 11 -11.31 0.34 -6.65
N ILE A 12 -10.84 1.27 -7.47
CA ILE A 12 -9.78 2.19 -7.07
C ILE A 12 -10.15 3.02 -5.82
N VAL A 13 -11.41 3.41 -5.71
CA VAL A 13 -11.86 4.19 -4.56
C VAL A 13 -11.77 3.37 -3.27
N GLU A 14 -12.20 2.12 -3.34
CA GLU A 14 -12.13 1.24 -2.18
C GLU A 14 -10.70 0.93 -1.82
N LEU A 15 -9.85 0.70 -2.81
CA LEU A 15 -8.46 0.40 -2.55
C LEU A 15 -7.77 1.60 -1.88
N ARG A 16 -8.12 2.81 -2.31
CA ARG A 16 -7.56 4.01 -1.69
C ARG A 16 -7.91 4.08 -0.21
N GLU A 17 -9.19 3.85 0.11
CA GLU A 17 -9.62 3.88 1.50
C GLU A 17 -8.93 2.80 2.31
N TYR A 18 -8.81 1.63 1.72
CA TYR A 18 -8.17 0.51 2.39
C TYR A 18 -6.70 0.82 2.68
N MET A 19 -5.99 1.30 1.67
CA MET A 19 -4.56 1.61 1.83
C MET A 19 -4.32 2.64 2.91
N ASN A 20 -5.16 3.66 2.97
CA ASN A 20 -4.98 4.74 3.94
C ASN A 20 -5.39 4.34 5.36
N SER A 21 -6.00 3.17 5.53
CA SER A 21 -6.38 2.67 6.84
C SER A 21 -5.35 1.67 7.40
N LEU A 22 -4.37 1.30 6.62
CA LEU A 22 -3.40 0.29 7.01
C LEU A 22 -2.23 0.87 7.79
N SER A 23 -1.60 0.01 8.59
CA SER A 23 -0.35 0.38 9.24
C SER A 23 0.78 0.29 8.22
N ASN A 24 1.93 0.85 8.54
CA ASN A 24 3.07 0.84 7.62
C ASN A 24 3.52 -0.58 7.24
N PRO A 25 3.63 -1.53 8.16
CA PRO A 25 3.97 -2.90 7.76
C PRO A 25 2.95 -3.52 6.80
N GLU A 26 1.67 -3.20 7.00
CA GLU A 26 0.63 -3.72 6.13
C GLU A 26 0.69 -3.08 4.74
N ILE A 27 0.99 -1.80 4.69
CA ILE A 27 1.18 -1.11 3.41
C ILE A 27 2.33 -1.75 2.65
N GLN A 28 3.42 -2.06 3.35
CA GLN A 28 4.58 -2.70 2.75
C GLN A 28 4.21 -4.05 2.16
N GLU A 29 3.38 -4.80 2.88
CA GLU A 29 2.94 -6.11 2.42
C GLU A 29 2.13 -6.01 1.13
N VAL A 30 1.20 -5.05 1.08
CA VAL A 30 0.38 -4.85 -0.12
C VAL A 30 1.24 -4.42 -1.29
N ALA A 31 2.17 -3.50 -1.07
CA ALA A 31 3.06 -3.04 -2.13
C ALA A 31 3.86 -4.20 -2.71
N LYS A 32 4.31 -5.10 -1.85
CA LYS A 32 5.07 -6.26 -2.27
C LYS A 32 4.25 -7.20 -3.13
N ILE A 33 2.99 -7.42 -2.72
CA ILE A 33 2.09 -8.30 -3.46
C ILE A 33 1.88 -7.78 -4.88
N PHE A 34 1.65 -6.47 -5.02
CA PHE A 34 1.44 -5.86 -6.34
C PHE A 34 2.71 -5.92 -7.18
N GLU A 35 3.85 -5.71 -6.56
CA GLU A 35 5.13 -5.73 -7.26
C GLU A 35 5.45 -7.13 -7.78
N GLU A 36 5.23 -8.14 -6.96
CA GLU A 36 5.55 -9.53 -7.32
C GLU A 36 4.72 -10.03 -8.50
N ASP A 37 3.50 -9.57 -8.61
CA ASP A 37 2.63 -10.00 -9.70
C ASP A 37 2.66 -9.07 -10.90
N ASP A 38 3.56 -8.11 -10.89
CA ASP A 38 3.75 -7.19 -12.01
C ASP A 38 2.45 -6.50 -12.42
N ILE A 39 1.70 -6.07 -11.43
CA ILE A 39 0.44 -5.35 -11.65
C ILE A 39 0.77 -3.89 -11.93
N GLU A 40 0.16 -3.34 -12.96
CA GLU A 40 0.41 -1.95 -13.34
C GLU A 40 -0.06 -0.93 -12.32
N ARG A 41 -0.98 -1.34 -11.47
CA ARG A 41 -1.52 -0.46 -10.44
C ARG A 41 -0.51 -0.33 -9.30
N ASP A 42 -0.20 0.90 -8.92
CA ASP A 42 0.72 1.18 -7.81
C ASP A 42 -0.10 1.61 -6.58
N PRO A 43 -0.26 0.73 -5.60
CA PRO A 43 -1.09 1.07 -4.44
C PRO A 43 -0.53 2.21 -3.61
N LEU A 44 0.77 2.47 -3.68
CA LEU A 44 1.39 3.56 -2.93
C LEU A 44 0.92 4.92 -3.42
N GLU A 45 0.54 5.02 -4.69
CA GLU A 45 0.05 6.27 -5.25
C GLU A 45 -1.31 6.67 -4.68
N LEU A 46 -1.98 5.73 -4.04
CA LEU A 46 -3.30 5.98 -3.46
C LEU A 46 -3.22 6.54 -2.04
N LEU A 47 -2.03 6.57 -1.46
CA LEU A 47 -1.87 7.11 -0.12
C LEU A 47 -1.95 8.63 -0.13
N THR A 48 -2.45 9.20 0.97
CA THR A 48 -2.40 10.65 1.12
C THR A 48 -0.93 11.04 1.26
N ALA A 49 -0.63 12.31 1.01
CA ALA A 49 0.75 12.80 1.10
C ALA A 49 1.35 12.52 2.48
N SER A 50 0.57 12.78 3.52
CA SER A 50 1.01 12.55 4.89
C SER A 50 1.31 11.08 5.15
N LYS A 51 0.40 10.21 4.71
CA LYS A 51 0.54 8.78 4.91
C LYS A 51 1.74 8.24 4.13
N LEU A 52 1.91 8.70 2.91
CA LEU A 52 3.02 8.28 2.06
C LEU A 52 4.35 8.69 2.69
N PHE A 53 4.42 9.89 3.22
CA PHE A 53 5.63 10.40 3.84
C PHE A 53 6.03 9.52 5.04
N ASP A 54 5.06 9.19 5.88
CA ASP A 54 5.30 8.31 7.02
C ASP A 54 5.76 6.94 6.58
N TYR A 55 5.11 6.41 5.54
CA TYR A 55 5.47 5.10 5.02
C TYR A 55 6.90 5.09 4.47
N MET A 56 7.27 6.14 3.76
CA MET A 56 8.61 6.23 3.18
C MET A 56 9.69 6.24 4.24
N LYS A 57 9.44 6.94 5.33
CA LYS A 57 10.37 6.95 6.46
C LYS A 57 10.53 5.54 7.02
N TYR A 58 9.40 4.85 7.18
CA TYR A 58 9.40 3.49 7.68
C TYR A 58 10.17 2.56 6.73
N ALA A 59 9.88 2.65 5.45
CA ALA A 59 10.46 1.76 4.45
C ALA A 59 11.96 1.98 4.28
N ASN A 60 12.42 3.20 4.51
CA ASN A 60 13.83 3.51 4.41
C ASN A 60 14.61 3.15 5.68
N GLY A 61 13.92 2.62 6.68
CA GLY A 61 14.57 2.23 7.91
C GLY A 61 15.15 3.39 8.68
N SER A 62 14.61 4.58 8.48
CA SER A 62 15.14 5.78 9.15
C SER A 62 14.62 5.84 10.58
N VAL A 63 15.10 4.93 11.36
CA VAL A 63 14.71 4.85 12.76
C VAL A 63 15.69 5.53 13.68
N ASN A 64 16.59 6.19 13.12
CA ASN A 64 17.64 6.84 13.91
C ASN A 64 17.25 8.19 14.30
#